data_51547c3a329e0fbb8643ed8a3479fcc3
#
_entry.id   51547c3a329e0fbb8643ed8a3479fcc3
#
_cell.length_a   1.000
_cell.length_b   1.000
_cell.length_c   1.000
_cell.angle_alpha   90.00
_cell.angle_beta   90.00
_cell.angle_gamma   90.00
#
_symmetry.space_group_name_H-M   'P 1'
#
loop_
_entity.id
_entity.type
_entity.pdbx_description
1 polymer ?
#
loop_
_entity_poly.entity_id
_entity_poly.type
_entity_poly.pdbx_seq_one_letter_code
_entity_poly.pdbx_strand_id
1 'polypeptide(L)'
;VYPKAYVAFLHEFHTTRDYFECHEILEEYWKEDPPEQRKEYWVGLIQLAVALYHQRRGNGKGAKRLISNSLHLLEANRSVLSNLGLDDEAFLMLLRTLKKKMDEDMPYESVMLPIKDEALLSLCQEMAQKEGLLFGQESNLSHTFLIEKH
;
A
#
# COMPACT_ATOMS: atom_id res chain seq x y z
N VAL A 1 12.32 -13.45 -7.13
CA VAL A 1 11.51 -13.92 -5.99
C VAL A 1 11.32 -12.80 -4.98
N TYR A 2 10.08 -12.57 -4.59
CA TYR A 2 9.74 -11.47 -3.69
C TYR A 2 9.59 -11.95 -2.26
N PRO A 3 9.88 -11.07 -1.27
CA PRO A 3 9.64 -11.44 0.13
C PRO A 3 8.16 -11.79 0.35
N LYS A 4 7.92 -12.81 1.18
CA LYS A 4 6.55 -13.23 1.48
C LYS A 4 5.73 -12.11 2.09
N ALA A 5 6.35 -11.28 2.94
CA ALA A 5 5.66 -10.14 3.56
C ALA A 5 5.21 -9.12 2.52
N TYR A 6 6.01 -8.89 1.50
CA TYR A 6 5.65 -7.96 0.43
C TYR A 6 4.45 -8.49 -0.38
N VAL A 7 4.46 -9.78 -0.72
CA VAL A 7 3.34 -10.41 -1.42
C VAL A 7 2.07 -10.34 -0.58
N ALA A 8 2.18 -10.62 0.73
CA ALA A 8 1.06 -10.53 1.65
C ALA A 8 0.52 -9.10 1.73
N PHE A 9 1.40 -8.11 1.75
CA PHE A 9 1.03 -6.70 1.71
C PHE A 9 0.21 -6.39 0.46
N LEU A 10 0.69 -6.81 -0.72
CA LEU A 10 -0.02 -6.57 -1.99
C LEU A 10 -1.38 -7.26 -2.00
N HIS A 11 -1.44 -8.48 -1.46
CA HIS A 11 -2.68 -9.23 -1.38
C HIS A 11 -3.72 -8.49 -0.53
N GLU A 12 -3.37 -8.12 0.70
CA GLU A 12 -4.29 -7.42 1.59
C GLU A 12 -4.68 -6.05 1.04
N PHE A 13 -3.72 -5.36 0.46
CA PHE A 13 -3.96 -4.04 -0.11
C PHE A 13 -5.04 -4.06 -1.19
N HIS A 14 -5.10 -5.14 -1.98
CA HIS A 14 -5.99 -5.22 -3.14
C HIS A 14 -7.24 -6.09 -2.91
N THR A 15 -7.37 -6.70 -1.74
CA THR A 15 -8.53 -7.55 -1.43
C THR A 15 -9.33 -6.98 -0.29
N THR A 16 -8.91 -7.20 0.95
CA THR A 16 -9.63 -6.70 2.12
C THR A 16 -9.55 -5.18 2.25
N ARG A 17 -8.56 -4.58 1.66
CA ARG A 17 -8.26 -3.16 1.85
C ARG A 17 -7.98 -2.85 3.32
N ASP A 18 -7.49 -3.82 4.06
CA ASP A 18 -7.12 -3.66 5.47
C ASP A 18 -5.74 -3.03 5.56
N TYR A 19 -5.70 -1.71 5.45
CA TYR A 19 -4.44 -0.96 5.41
C TYR A 19 -3.67 -1.00 6.72
N PHE A 20 -4.38 -1.20 7.83
CA PHE A 20 -3.70 -1.36 9.11
C PHE A 20 -2.92 -2.68 9.12
N GLU A 21 -3.53 -3.76 8.62
CA GLU A 21 -2.85 -5.04 8.47
C GLU A 21 -1.67 -4.93 7.53
N CYS A 22 -1.83 -4.23 6.40
CA CYS A 22 -0.74 -3.96 5.47
C CYS A 22 0.45 -3.31 6.17
N HIS A 23 0.18 -2.32 7.01
CA HIS A 23 1.18 -1.63 7.80
C HIS A 23 1.90 -2.61 8.74
N GLU A 24 1.15 -3.43 9.47
CA GLU A 24 1.74 -4.36 10.42
C GLU A 24 2.61 -5.42 9.75
N ILE A 25 2.16 -5.96 8.63
CA ILE A 25 2.91 -6.98 7.88
C ILE A 25 4.28 -6.45 7.46
N LEU A 26 4.32 -5.27 6.84
CA LEU A 26 5.57 -4.71 6.35
C LEU A 26 6.44 -4.15 7.47
N GLU A 27 5.84 -3.57 8.51
CA GLU A 27 6.62 -3.06 9.63
C GLU A 27 7.35 -4.18 10.36
N GLU A 28 6.68 -5.30 10.58
CA GLU A 28 7.30 -6.47 11.21
C GLU A 28 8.47 -6.98 10.37
N TYR A 29 8.27 -7.07 9.06
CA TYR A 29 9.32 -7.49 8.13
C TYR A 29 10.49 -6.51 8.13
N TRP A 30 10.21 -5.21 8.08
CA TRP A 30 11.21 -4.16 8.09
C TRP A 30 12.06 -4.19 9.36
N LYS A 31 11.44 -4.50 10.49
CA LYS A 31 12.13 -4.57 11.78
C LYS A 31 12.99 -5.83 11.97
N GLU A 32 12.88 -6.81 11.09
CA GLU A 32 13.72 -8.01 11.17
C GLU A 32 15.18 -7.69 10.96
N ASP A 33 15.50 -6.66 10.19
CA ASP A 33 16.87 -6.21 10.03
C ASP A 33 17.29 -5.33 11.19
N PRO A 34 18.59 -5.33 11.54
CA PRO A 34 19.12 -4.38 12.52
C PRO A 34 18.86 -2.94 12.06
N PRO A 35 18.67 -1.98 12.99
CA PRO A 35 18.31 -0.61 12.61
C PRO A 35 19.17 0.03 11.52
N GLU A 36 20.48 -0.19 11.54
CA GLU A 36 21.40 0.40 10.56
C GLU A 36 21.30 -0.25 9.17
N GLN A 37 20.62 -1.38 9.04
CA GLN A 37 20.44 -2.11 7.78
C GLN A 37 19.01 -2.01 7.24
N ARG A 38 18.10 -1.35 7.97
CA ARG A 38 16.71 -1.23 7.57
C ARG A 38 16.56 -0.35 6.34
N LYS A 39 15.74 -0.80 5.38
CA LYS A 39 15.57 -0.12 4.10
C LYS A 39 14.38 0.83 4.16
N GLU A 40 14.62 2.10 3.85
CA GLU A 40 13.58 3.13 3.94
C GLU A 40 12.46 2.97 2.91
N TYR A 41 12.71 2.29 1.79
CA TYR A 41 11.63 2.11 0.81
C TYR A 41 10.48 1.27 1.37
N TRP A 42 10.76 0.35 2.30
CA TRP A 42 9.66 -0.35 3.00
C TRP A 42 8.82 0.63 3.80
N VAL A 43 9.47 1.59 4.45
CA VAL A 43 8.76 2.64 5.20
C VAL A 43 7.86 3.44 4.27
N GLY A 44 8.34 3.73 3.05
CA GLY A 44 7.52 4.42 2.05
C GLY A 44 6.23 3.67 1.72
N LEU A 45 6.31 2.35 1.54
CA LEU A 45 5.12 1.54 1.28
C LEU A 45 4.21 1.44 2.51
N ILE A 46 4.80 1.32 3.70
CA ILE A 46 4.04 1.32 4.96
C ILE A 46 3.25 2.62 5.09
N GLN A 47 3.90 3.75 4.83
CA GLN A 47 3.26 5.06 4.97
C GLN A 47 2.15 5.28 3.95
N LEU A 48 2.27 4.71 2.74
CA LEU A 48 1.19 4.73 1.76
C LEU A 48 -0.07 4.06 2.34
N ALA A 49 0.09 2.89 2.90
CA ALA A 49 -1.04 2.16 3.49
C ALA A 49 -1.66 2.94 4.64
N VAL A 50 -0.84 3.51 5.53
CA VAL A 50 -1.35 4.28 6.68
C VAL A 50 -2.01 5.58 6.23
N ALA A 51 -1.50 6.20 5.15
CA ALA A 51 -2.14 7.39 4.59
C ALA A 51 -3.57 7.09 4.13
N LEU A 52 -3.75 5.98 3.41
CA LEU A 52 -5.08 5.55 2.97
C LEU A 52 -5.98 5.16 4.15
N TYR A 53 -5.42 4.53 5.16
CA TYR A 53 -6.11 4.22 6.40
C TYR A 53 -6.67 5.50 7.04
N HIS A 54 -5.84 6.52 7.17
CA HIS A 54 -6.26 7.79 7.75
C HIS A 54 -7.29 8.51 6.89
N GLN A 55 -7.08 8.51 5.56
CA GLN A 55 -8.04 9.16 4.65
C GLN A 55 -9.42 8.53 4.80
N ARG A 56 -9.49 7.19 4.81
CA ARG A 56 -10.75 6.47 4.87
C ARG A 56 -11.52 6.74 6.16
N ARG A 57 -10.80 6.94 7.28
CA ARG A 57 -11.45 7.21 8.56
C ARG A 57 -11.60 8.70 8.89
N GLY A 58 -11.33 9.57 7.91
CA GLY A 58 -11.55 11.00 8.07
C GLY A 58 -10.43 11.77 8.74
N ASN A 59 -9.26 11.15 8.94
CA ASN A 59 -8.10 11.84 9.49
C ASN A 59 -7.27 12.46 8.35
N GLY A 60 -7.77 13.57 7.80
CA GLY A 60 -7.12 14.23 6.67
C GLY A 60 -5.72 14.73 6.98
N LYS A 61 -5.49 15.22 8.18
CA LYS A 61 -4.18 15.74 8.60
C LYS A 61 -3.13 14.63 8.58
N GLY A 62 -3.46 13.47 9.14
CA GLY A 62 -2.57 12.32 9.13
C GLY A 62 -2.33 11.80 7.72
N ALA A 63 -3.38 11.75 6.90
CA ALA A 63 -3.27 11.30 5.52
C ALA A 63 -2.32 12.18 4.72
N LYS A 64 -2.48 13.50 4.80
CA LYS A 64 -1.64 14.46 4.06
C LYS A 64 -0.16 14.32 4.43
N ARG A 65 0.12 14.20 5.72
CA ARG A 65 1.51 14.07 6.21
C ARG A 65 2.15 12.80 5.69
N LEU A 66 1.43 11.68 5.79
CA LEU A 66 2.00 10.38 5.45
C LEU A 66 2.13 10.16 3.95
N ILE A 67 1.18 10.66 3.14
CA ILE A 67 1.31 10.50 1.69
C ILE A 67 2.48 11.35 1.17
N SER A 68 2.72 12.51 1.76
CA SER A 68 3.86 13.35 1.41
C SER A 68 5.18 12.65 1.72
N ASN A 69 5.28 12.06 2.92
CA ASN A 69 6.48 11.32 3.31
C ASN A 69 6.70 10.09 2.43
N SER A 70 5.63 9.35 2.12
CA SER A 70 5.69 8.18 1.26
C SER A 70 6.23 8.55 -0.12
N LEU A 71 5.68 9.59 -0.73
CA LEU A 71 6.12 10.05 -2.04
C LEU A 71 7.60 10.42 -2.02
N HIS A 72 8.04 11.17 -0.99
CA HIS A 72 9.43 11.57 -0.85
C HIS A 72 10.37 10.36 -0.80
N LEU A 73 10.05 9.37 0.05
CA LEU A 73 10.88 8.18 0.21
C LEU A 73 10.93 7.33 -1.06
N LEU A 74 9.79 7.17 -1.72
CA LEU A 74 9.72 6.30 -2.90
C LEU A 74 10.29 6.96 -4.15
N GLU A 75 10.19 8.28 -4.28
CA GLU A 75 10.91 8.99 -5.35
C GLU A 75 12.42 8.85 -5.19
N ALA A 76 12.90 8.94 -3.96
CA ALA A 76 14.33 8.78 -3.68
C ALA A 76 14.83 7.36 -3.94
N ASN A 77 13.92 6.38 -3.96
CA ASN A 77 14.24 4.97 -4.16
C ASN A 77 13.55 4.39 -5.39
N ARG A 78 13.41 5.20 -6.42
CA ARG A 78 12.63 4.85 -7.62
C ARG A 78 13.03 3.51 -8.25
N SER A 79 14.33 3.23 -8.34
CA SER A 79 14.80 1.98 -8.96
C SER A 79 14.32 0.73 -8.22
N VAL A 80 14.06 0.84 -6.92
CA VAL A 80 13.57 -0.28 -6.12
C VAL A 80 12.16 -0.67 -6.54
N LEU A 81 11.33 0.30 -6.94
CA LEU A 81 9.96 0.02 -7.36
C LEU A 81 9.92 -0.97 -8.52
N SER A 82 10.80 -0.78 -9.52
CA SER A 82 10.91 -1.72 -10.64
C SER A 82 11.36 -3.10 -10.16
N ASN A 83 12.31 -3.14 -9.23
CA ASN A 83 12.79 -4.40 -8.66
C ASN A 83 11.71 -5.12 -7.86
N LEU A 84 10.71 -4.40 -7.38
CA LEU A 84 9.57 -4.95 -6.65
C LEU A 84 8.41 -5.34 -7.59
N GLY A 85 8.66 -5.36 -8.89
CA GLY A 85 7.66 -5.78 -9.86
C GLY A 85 6.60 -4.72 -10.16
N LEU A 86 6.87 -3.47 -9.80
CA LEU A 86 5.94 -2.36 -10.02
C LEU A 86 6.37 -1.53 -11.22
N ASP A 87 5.41 -0.88 -11.87
CA ASP A 87 5.69 0.14 -12.88
C ASP A 87 6.05 1.41 -12.11
N ASP A 88 7.34 1.76 -12.07
CA ASP A 88 7.83 2.85 -11.24
C ASP A 88 7.22 4.20 -11.60
N GLU A 89 7.10 4.52 -12.88
CA GLU A 89 6.53 5.78 -13.32
C GLU A 89 5.03 5.86 -12.97
N ALA A 90 4.28 4.80 -13.26
CA ALA A 90 2.86 4.76 -12.92
C ALA A 90 2.63 4.81 -11.41
N PHE A 91 3.50 4.15 -10.64
CA PHE A 91 3.39 4.15 -9.19
C PHE A 91 3.59 5.55 -8.61
N LEU A 92 4.64 6.24 -9.04
CA LEU A 92 4.90 7.60 -8.57
C LEU A 92 3.82 8.58 -9.00
N MET A 93 3.27 8.38 -10.20
CA MET A 93 2.14 9.18 -10.69
C MET A 93 0.92 8.97 -9.78
N LEU A 94 0.66 7.71 -9.39
CA LEU A 94 -0.43 7.39 -8.47
C LEU A 94 -0.24 8.10 -7.13
N LEU A 95 0.98 8.08 -6.58
CA LEU A 95 1.25 8.76 -5.31
C LEU A 95 1.01 10.27 -5.41
N ARG A 96 1.43 10.89 -6.51
CA ARG A 96 1.22 12.32 -6.73
C ARG A 96 -0.27 12.64 -6.85
N THR A 97 -1.02 11.77 -7.51
CA THR A 97 -2.48 11.92 -7.63
C THR A 97 -3.15 11.79 -6.26
N LEU A 98 -2.74 10.80 -5.47
CA LEU A 98 -3.27 10.61 -4.12
C LEU A 98 -2.96 11.81 -3.24
N LYS A 99 -1.72 12.31 -3.31
CA LYS A 99 -1.34 13.49 -2.55
C LYS A 99 -2.22 14.68 -2.89
N LYS A 100 -2.44 14.92 -4.19
CA LYS A 100 -3.29 16.03 -4.63
C LYS A 100 -4.71 15.87 -4.09
N LYS A 101 -5.27 14.68 -4.22
CA LYS A 101 -6.64 14.42 -3.74
C LYS A 101 -6.74 14.58 -2.23
N MET A 102 -5.75 14.12 -1.47
CA MET A 102 -5.75 14.27 -0.02
C MET A 102 -5.58 15.74 0.38
N ASP A 103 -4.72 16.48 -0.33
CA ASP A 103 -4.55 17.91 -0.09
C ASP A 103 -5.84 18.70 -0.35
N GLU A 104 -6.69 18.21 -1.24
CA GLU A 104 -7.99 18.81 -1.58
C GLU A 104 -9.13 18.22 -0.74
N ASP A 105 -8.80 17.40 0.25
CA ASP A 105 -9.78 16.76 1.14
C ASP A 105 -10.83 15.93 0.40
N MET A 106 -10.42 15.29 -0.72
CA MET A 106 -11.29 14.40 -1.47
C MET A 106 -11.56 13.13 -0.67
N PRO A 107 -12.75 12.51 -0.84
CA PRO A 107 -13.06 11.28 -0.12
C PRO A 107 -12.19 10.12 -0.59
N TYR A 108 -12.04 9.12 0.30
CA TYR A 108 -11.30 7.91 -0.02
C TYR A 108 -11.92 7.16 -1.19
N GLU A 109 -11.05 6.68 -2.06
CA GLU A 109 -11.41 5.74 -3.13
C GLU A 109 -10.35 4.64 -3.15
N SER A 110 -10.79 3.39 -3.39
CA SER A 110 -9.86 2.28 -3.53
C SER A 110 -9.02 2.43 -4.78
N VAL A 111 -7.73 2.13 -4.69
CA VAL A 111 -6.81 2.24 -5.82
C VAL A 111 -6.11 0.92 -6.07
N MET A 112 -5.62 0.75 -7.30
CA MET A 112 -4.82 -0.39 -7.69
C MET A 112 -3.36 0.06 -7.80
N LEU A 113 -2.46 -0.66 -7.14
CA LEU A 113 -1.04 -0.42 -7.35
C LEU A 113 -0.63 -1.02 -8.70
N PRO A 114 0.18 -0.32 -9.49
CA PRO A 114 0.51 -0.78 -10.85
C PRO A 114 1.56 -1.88 -10.83
N ILE A 115 1.12 -3.13 -10.71
CA ILE A 115 2.00 -4.29 -10.75
C ILE A 115 2.32 -4.60 -12.21
N LYS A 116 3.60 -4.54 -12.55
CA LYS A 116 4.09 -4.76 -13.91
C LYS A 116 4.47 -6.21 -14.15
N ASP A 117 5.00 -6.89 -13.13
CA ASP A 117 5.41 -8.28 -13.22
C ASP A 117 4.18 -9.19 -13.24
N GLU A 118 3.95 -9.84 -14.37
CA GLU A 118 2.78 -10.70 -14.56
C GLU A 118 2.76 -11.90 -13.60
N ALA A 119 3.92 -12.45 -13.27
CA ALA A 119 3.99 -13.58 -12.34
C ALA A 119 3.57 -13.14 -10.94
N LEU A 120 3.98 -11.95 -10.52
CA LEU A 120 3.58 -11.39 -9.22
C LEU A 120 2.07 -11.11 -9.19
N LEU A 121 1.55 -10.53 -10.25
CA LEU A 121 0.12 -10.25 -10.35
C LEU A 121 -0.69 -11.55 -10.29
N SER A 122 -0.27 -12.57 -11.04
CA SER A 122 -0.94 -13.87 -11.03
C SER A 122 -0.92 -14.50 -9.65
N LEU A 123 0.20 -14.41 -8.96
CA LEU A 123 0.32 -14.94 -7.60
C LEU A 123 -0.69 -14.28 -6.66
N CYS A 124 -0.81 -12.95 -6.72
CA CYS A 124 -1.78 -12.22 -5.90
C CYS A 124 -3.22 -12.59 -6.26
N GLN A 125 -3.51 -12.74 -7.55
CA GLN A 125 -4.85 -13.13 -8.00
C GLN A 125 -5.21 -14.53 -7.51
N GLU A 126 -4.26 -15.47 -7.55
CA GLU A 126 -4.47 -16.82 -7.06
C GLU A 126 -4.71 -16.86 -5.56
N MET A 127 -3.96 -16.06 -4.79
CA MET A 127 -4.16 -15.96 -3.35
C MET A 127 -5.55 -15.45 -3.02
N ALA A 128 -6.01 -14.42 -3.74
CA ALA A 128 -7.34 -13.86 -3.56
C ALA A 128 -8.40 -14.93 -3.84
N GLN A 129 -8.26 -15.65 -4.95
CA GLN A 129 -9.21 -16.66 -5.35
C GLN A 129 -9.34 -17.77 -4.30
N LYS A 130 -8.22 -18.21 -3.74
CA LYS A 130 -8.21 -19.25 -2.69
C LYS A 130 -8.96 -18.82 -1.44
N GLU A 131 -9.00 -17.53 -1.17
CA GLU A 131 -9.70 -16.97 -0.01
C GLU A 131 -11.12 -16.54 -0.34
N GLY A 132 -11.59 -16.80 -1.55
CA GLY A 132 -12.93 -16.39 -1.97
C GLY A 132 -13.07 -14.90 -2.18
N LEU A 133 -11.96 -14.21 -2.46
CA LEU A 133 -11.93 -12.78 -2.65
C LEU A 133 -11.59 -12.44 -4.10
N LEU A 134 -11.89 -11.21 -4.50
CA LEU A 134 -11.56 -10.72 -5.83
C LEU A 134 -10.44 -9.70 -5.73
N PHE A 135 -9.33 -9.97 -6.41
CA PHE A 135 -8.21 -9.02 -6.46
C PHE A 135 -8.68 -7.72 -7.12
N GLY A 136 -8.57 -6.63 -6.39
CA GLY A 136 -9.03 -5.32 -6.86
C GLY A 136 -10.43 -4.94 -6.40
N GLN A 137 -11.07 -5.76 -5.56
CA GLN A 137 -12.40 -5.41 -5.07
C GLN A 137 -12.41 -4.13 -4.25
N GLU A 138 -13.54 -3.44 -4.27
CA GLU A 138 -13.71 -2.21 -3.50
C GLU A 138 -13.83 -2.51 -2.01
N SER A 139 -13.53 -1.51 -1.17
CA SER A 139 -13.61 -1.66 0.27
C SER A 139 -14.96 -1.23 0.85
N ASN A 140 -15.91 -0.81 0.01
CA ASN A 140 -17.13 -0.16 0.47
C ASN A 140 -17.96 -0.99 1.46
N LEU A 141 -18.07 -2.29 1.27
CA LEU A 141 -18.88 -3.15 2.14
C LEU A 141 -18.18 -3.47 3.45
N SER A 142 -16.85 -3.53 3.47
CA SER A 142 -16.08 -3.82 4.66
C SER A 142 -15.49 -2.55 5.29
N HIS A 143 -15.78 -1.39 4.73
CA HIS A 143 -15.21 -0.12 5.15
C HIS A 143 -15.46 0.17 6.63
N THR A 144 -16.73 0.15 7.06
CA THR A 144 -17.09 0.40 8.45
C THR A 144 -16.52 -0.67 9.36
N PHE A 145 -16.59 -1.92 8.94
CA PHE A 145 -16.03 -3.03 9.69
C PHE A 145 -14.52 -2.84 9.93
N LEU A 146 -13.77 -2.47 8.90
CA LEU A 146 -12.32 -2.29 9.01
C LEU A 146 -11.97 -1.12 9.93
N ILE A 147 -12.74 -0.05 9.88
CA ILE A 147 -12.54 1.10 10.77
C ILE A 147 -12.77 0.70 12.22
N GLU A 148 -13.83 -0.06 12.49
CA GLU A 148 -14.17 -0.51 13.84
C GLU A 148 -13.22 -1.57 14.37
N LYS A 149 -12.68 -2.42 13.47
CA LYS A 149 -11.77 -3.49 13.84
C LYS A 149 -10.47 -2.94 14.44
N HIS A 150 -10.00 -1.85 13.93
CA HIS A 150 -8.74 -1.23 14.32
C HIS A 150 -8.95 0.08 15.06
#